data_62f73896b0d689614c22d62727045f4a
#
_entry.id   62f73896b0d689614c22d62727045f4a
#
_cell.length_a   1.000
_cell.length_b   1.000
_cell.length_c   1.000
_cell.angle_alpha   90.00
_cell.angle_beta   90.00
_cell.angle_gamma   90.00
#
_symmetry.space_group_name_H-M   'P 1'
#
loop_
_entity.id
_entity.type
_entity.pdbx_description
1 polymer ?
#
loop_
_entity_poly.entity_id
_entity_poly.type
_entity_poly.pdbx_seq_one_letter_code
_entity_poly.pdbx_strand_id
1 'polypeptide(L)'
;MKRQWFKQPLHRLLHALNTGDASLPEIVTSFYQRIGTREPLVQAWQYLIDEEDYLAEYESNKAFYQASPLKGLPFAVKDVIDTAGIPTSMGSAIHAERIPSMDASCVTAMKAAGGILIGKTVTTEFAYFQAGKTNHPHDAERTPGGSSSGSAAAVADYMVPIAFGTQTAASVIRPASFCGCVGYVGSRGEFSLRNIQPLAQSLDSLGIISNHVLDTQLIRDVLLQKSLQAAVVAAKPVLNFTVFDGQNLGEVSVEMLEALAQCQQTLLSHGHTQVAFPFVAEAVELTALHGQIMAFEVARNLVFEQQHTGLSEHMQGLLHTGLALSYGEYIAALARVEAIKQILLQWMGEQKIDVILAPAAAGIAPLKTAGTGAPFMSRAWQVLGLPTVSLPLAYHQKMPLGLQLIAQ
;
A
#
# COMPACT_ATOMS: atom_id res chain seq x y z
N MET A 1 -33.51 -9.27 2.05
CA MET A 1 -32.45 -8.48 1.37
C MET A 1 -31.39 -9.45 0.86
N LYS A 2 -30.94 -9.31 -0.42
CA LYS A 2 -29.82 -10.09 -0.91
C LYS A 2 -28.57 -9.76 -0.09
N ARG A 3 -27.81 -10.77 0.30
CA ARG A 3 -26.59 -10.60 1.10
C ARG A 3 -25.55 -9.80 0.30
N GLN A 4 -25.01 -8.73 0.88
CA GLN A 4 -24.01 -7.86 0.23
C GLN A 4 -22.61 -8.51 0.38
N TRP A 5 -22.29 -9.50 -0.45
CA TRP A 5 -21.05 -10.24 -0.39
C TRP A 5 -19.82 -9.33 -0.52
N PHE A 6 -19.90 -8.30 -1.36
CA PHE A 6 -18.80 -7.35 -1.53
C PHE A 6 -18.35 -6.64 -0.22
N LYS A 7 -19.22 -6.58 0.81
CA LYS A 7 -18.85 -6.00 2.13
C LYS A 7 -18.16 -6.99 3.06
N GLN A 8 -18.09 -8.27 2.67
CA GLN A 8 -17.46 -9.26 3.53
C GLN A 8 -15.95 -9.27 3.33
N PRO A 9 -15.15 -9.37 4.41
CA PRO A 9 -13.71 -9.53 4.28
C PRO A 9 -13.37 -10.88 3.62
N LEU A 10 -12.20 -10.95 3.00
CA LEU A 10 -11.75 -12.11 2.20
C LEU A 10 -11.86 -13.43 2.96
N HIS A 11 -11.41 -13.48 4.22
CA HIS A 11 -11.49 -14.68 5.05
C HIS A 11 -12.94 -15.17 5.26
N ARG A 12 -13.92 -14.26 5.30
CA ARG A 12 -15.34 -14.61 5.39
C ARG A 12 -15.90 -15.09 4.06
N LEU A 13 -15.43 -14.52 2.94
CA LEU A 13 -15.78 -15.01 1.60
C LEU A 13 -15.26 -16.43 1.40
N LEU A 14 -14.01 -16.72 1.79
CA LEU A 14 -13.44 -18.06 1.75
C LEU A 14 -14.22 -19.04 2.62
N HIS A 15 -14.63 -18.63 3.82
CA HIS A 15 -15.47 -19.46 4.67
C HIS A 15 -16.80 -19.80 3.99
N ALA A 16 -17.50 -18.80 3.42
CA ALA A 16 -18.76 -19.01 2.72
C ALA A 16 -18.64 -19.96 1.52
N LEU A 17 -17.53 -19.87 0.75
CA LEU A 17 -17.25 -20.82 -0.34
C LEU A 17 -16.95 -22.23 0.18
N ASN A 18 -16.28 -22.37 1.33
CA ASN A 18 -15.95 -23.67 1.91
C ASN A 18 -17.18 -24.36 2.52
N THR A 19 -18.13 -23.62 3.08
CA THR A 19 -19.36 -24.15 3.68
C THR A 19 -20.50 -24.32 2.69
N GLY A 20 -20.37 -23.76 1.47
CA GLY A 20 -21.43 -23.76 0.46
C GLY A 20 -22.52 -22.70 0.74
N ASP A 21 -22.28 -21.73 1.63
CA ASP A 21 -23.20 -20.63 1.93
C ASP A 21 -23.32 -19.63 0.77
N ALA A 22 -22.34 -19.65 -0.15
CA ALA A 22 -22.34 -18.90 -1.38
C ALA A 22 -21.57 -19.65 -2.48
N SER A 23 -21.90 -19.36 -3.73
CA SER A 23 -21.11 -19.72 -4.90
C SER A 23 -20.16 -18.58 -5.29
N LEU A 24 -19.05 -18.90 -5.99
CA LEU A 24 -18.16 -17.87 -6.49
C LEU A 24 -18.86 -16.87 -7.43
N PRO A 25 -19.70 -17.31 -8.42
CA PRO A 25 -20.44 -16.38 -9.26
C PRO A 25 -21.29 -15.37 -8.47
N GLU A 26 -22.01 -15.80 -7.40
CA GLU A 26 -22.78 -14.88 -6.57
C GLU A 26 -21.92 -13.83 -5.89
N ILE A 27 -20.76 -14.24 -5.38
CA ILE A 27 -19.80 -13.31 -4.74
C ILE A 27 -19.26 -12.33 -5.78
N VAL A 28 -18.78 -12.82 -6.93
CA VAL A 28 -18.17 -12.01 -7.99
C VAL A 28 -19.17 -11.03 -8.59
N THR A 29 -20.38 -11.48 -8.94
CA THR A 29 -21.46 -10.60 -9.41
C THR A 29 -21.73 -9.47 -8.41
N SER A 30 -21.65 -9.73 -7.11
CA SER A 30 -21.83 -8.67 -6.11
C SER A 30 -20.74 -7.58 -6.18
N PHE A 31 -19.49 -7.94 -6.47
CA PHE A 31 -18.41 -6.98 -6.71
C PHE A 31 -18.63 -6.17 -7.98
N TYR A 32 -18.98 -6.82 -9.10
CA TYR A 32 -19.27 -6.10 -10.36
C TYR A 32 -20.47 -5.16 -10.24
N GLN A 33 -21.51 -5.53 -9.51
CA GLN A 33 -22.63 -4.62 -9.18
C GLN A 33 -22.15 -3.41 -8.37
N ARG A 34 -21.24 -3.63 -7.41
CA ARG A 34 -20.63 -2.53 -6.65
C ARG A 34 -19.79 -1.63 -7.53
N ILE A 35 -18.94 -2.20 -8.38
CA ILE A 35 -18.12 -1.47 -9.35
C ILE A 35 -19.01 -0.64 -10.27
N GLY A 36 -20.01 -1.24 -10.91
CA GLY A 36 -20.92 -0.53 -11.81
C GLY A 36 -21.63 0.68 -11.18
N THR A 37 -21.90 0.59 -9.87
CA THR A 37 -22.54 1.70 -9.13
C THR A 37 -21.56 2.80 -8.74
N ARG A 38 -20.31 2.46 -8.44
CA ARG A 38 -19.36 3.37 -7.79
C ARG A 38 -18.24 3.86 -8.68
N GLU A 39 -17.81 3.08 -9.67
CA GLU A 39 -16.70 3.45 -10.54
C GLU A 39 -16.92 4.77 -11.29
N PRO A 40 -18.13 5.13 -11.75
CA PRO A 40 -18.37 6.44 -12.35
C PRO A 40 -18.02 7.62 -11.44
N LEU A 41 -18.05 7.43 -10.12
CA LEU A 41 -17.74 8.45 -9.12
C LEU A 41 -16.30 8.36 -8.62
N VAL A 42 -15.79 7.15 -8.40
CA VAL A 42 -14.47 6.93 -7.75
C VAL A 42 -13.33 6.90 -8.74
N GLN A 43 -13.54 6.36 -9.93
CA GLN A 43 -12.55 6.23 -11.00
C GLN A 43 -11.25 5.53 -10.53
N ALA A 44 -11.44 4.39 -9.88
CA ALA A 44 -10.34 3.62 -9.29
C ALA A 44 -9.61 2.73 -10.30
N TRP A 45 -10.26 2.37 -11.41
CA TRP A 45 -9.75 1.37 -12.36
C TRP A 45 -9.10 2.02 -13.57
N GLN A 46 -7.89 1.55 -13.90
CA GLN A 46 -7.20 1.85 -15.15
C GLN A 46 -7.59 0.84 -16.22
N TYR A 47 -7.76 -0.41 -15.86
CA TYR A 47 -8.25 -1.49 -16.67
C TYR A 47 -9.10 -2.42 -15.81
N LEU A 48 -10.25 -2.82 -16.28
CA LEU A 48 -11.16 -3.75 -15.60
C LEU A 48 -11.46 -4.90 -16.58
N ILE A 49 -11.32 -6.14 -16.10
CA ILE A 49 -11.75 -7.33 -16.83
C ILE A 49 -13.27 -7.40 -16.74
N ASP A 50 -13.95 -7.72 -17.81
CA ASP A 50 -15.41 -7.85 -17.81
C ASP A 50 -15.87 -9.05 -16.98
N GLU A 51 -17.09 -8.95 -16.40
CA GLU A 51 -17.65 -10.02 -15.55
C GLU A 51 -17.76 -11.35 -16.30
N GLU A 52 -18.13 -11.31 -17.58
CA GLU A 52 -18.26 -12.47 -18.43
C GLU A 52 -16.90 -13.19 -18.61
N ASP A 53 -15.83 -12.43 -18.92
CA ASP A 53 -14.47 -12.97 -19.08
C ASP A 53 -13.93 -13.54 -17.76
N TYR A 54 -14.19 -12.85 -16.65
CA TYR A 54 -13.81 -13.33 -15.31
C TYR A 54 -14.46 -14.67 -14.97
N LEU A 55 -15.76 -14.80 -15.21
CA LEU A 55 -16.51 -16.02 -14.94
C LEU A 55 -16.15 -17.14 -15.92
N ALA A 56 -15.85 -16.82 -17.19
CA ALA A 56 -15.35 -17.76 -18.18
C ALA A 56 -13.99 -18.36 -17.76
N GLU A 57 -13.06 -17.53 -17.26
CA GLU A 57 -11.78 -18.01 -16.71
C GLU A 57 -12.02 -18.98 -15.54
N TYR A 58 -12.90 -18.62 -14.60
CA TYR A 58 -13.24 -19.50 -13.49
C TYR A 58 -13.83 -20.85 -13.96
N GLU A 59 -14.81 -20.83 -14.85
CA GLU A 59 -15.47 -22.05 -15.31
C GLU A 59 -14.52 -22.93 -16.14
N SER A 60 -13.59 -22.34 -16.91
CA SER A 60 -12.61 -23.10 -17.72
C SER A 60 -11.66 -23.94 -16.86
N ASN A 61 -11.38 -23.50 -15.61
CA ASN A 61 -10.47 -24.17 -14.68
C ASN A 61 -11.11 -24.44 -13.31
N LYS A 62 -12.42 -24.67 -13.29
CA LYS A 62 -13.23 -24.73 -12.06
C LYS A 62 -12.70 -25.69 -11.00
N ALA A 63 -12.26 -26.87 -11.40
CA ALA A 63 -11.71 -27.87 -10.47
C ALA A 63 -10.44 -27.36 -9.76
N PHE A 64 -9.56 -26.68 -10.49
CA PHE A 64 -8.38 -26.03 -9.94
C PHE A 64 -8.77 -24.95 -8.92
N TYR A 65 -9.66 -24.04 -9.30
CA TYR A 65 -10.07 -22.95 -8.40
C TYR A 65 -10.75 -23.46 -7.13
N GLN A 66 -11.65 -24.43 -7.25
CA GLN A 66 -12.32 -25.03 -6.11
C GLN A 66 -11.36 -25.73 -5.12
N ALA A 67 -10.29 -26.33 -5.63
CA ALA A 67 -9.25 -26.97 -4.83
C ALA A 67 -8.22 -25.99 -4.27
N SER A 68 -8.09 -24.81 -4.88
CA SER A 68 -7.06 -23.82 -4.53
C SER A 68 -7.41 -23.02 -3.26
N PRO A 69 -6.39 -22.45 -2.57
CA PRO A 69 -6.59 -21.67 -1.36
C PRO A 69 -7.52 -20.46 -1.51
N LEU A 70 -7.41 -19.72 -2.62
CA LEU A 70 -8.19 -18.48 -2.87
C LEU A 70 -9.49 -18.71 -3.65
N LYS A 71 -9.74 -19.94 -4.13
CA LYS A 71 -11.03 -20.40 -4.70
C LYS A 71 -11.63 -19.52 -5.81
N GLY A 72 -10.79 -18.85 -6.57
CA GLY A 72 -11.23 -17.94 -7.62
C GLY A 72 -11.60 -16.53 -7.12
N LEU A 73 -11.35 -16.15 -5.86
CA LEU A 73 -11.66 -14.81 -5.36
C LEU A 73 -10.84 -13.72 -6.04
N PRO A 74 -11.43 -12.51 -6.22
CA PRO A 74 -10.80 -11.44 -6.98
C PRO A 74 -9.67 -10.74 -6.21
N PHE A 75 -8.63 -10.35 -6.96
CA PHE A 75 -7.62 -9.40 -6.52
C PHE A 75 -7.32 -8.38 -7.62
N ALA A 76 -6.83 -7.20 -7.22
CA ALA A 76 -6.42 -6.14 -8.13
C ALA A 76 -4.95 -5.77 -7.94
N VAL A 77 -4.34 -5.18 -8.96
CA VAL A 77 -2.96 -4.70 -8.89
C VAL A 77 -2.83 -3.27 -9.41
N LYS A 78 -1.98 -2.48 -8.77
CA LYS A 78 -1.62 -1.13 -9.22
C LYS A 78 -0.99 -1.16 -10.61
N ASP A 79 -1.27 -0.17 -11.44
CA ASP A 79 -0.86 -0.10 -12.84
C ASP A 79 0.64 0.23 -13.07
N VAL A 80 1.50 -0.17 -12.15
CA VAL A 80 2.97 -0.29 -12.29
C VAL A 80 3.43 -1.74 -12.14
N ILE A 81 2.49 -2.66 -11.87
CA ILE A 81 2.73 -4.09 -11.67
C ILE A 81 2.35 -4.80 -12.96
N ASP A 82 3.30 -5.43 -13.61
CA ASP A 82 3.10 -6.09 -14.90
C ASP A 82 2.16 -7.28 -14.79
N THR A 83 1.25 -7.36 -15.76
CA THR A 83 0.29 -8.45 -15.94
C THR A 83 0.31 -8.90 -17.39
N ALA A 84 0.61 -10.17 -17.63
CA ALA A 84 0.73 -10.71 -18.99
C ALA A 84 -0.54 -10.50 -19.80
N GLY A 85 -0.40 -9.93 -20.99
CA GLY A 85 -1.50 -9.69 -21.92
C GLY A 85 -2.44 -8.54 -21.56
N ILE A 86 -2.19 -7.81 -20.47
CA ILE A 86 -3.02 -6.67 -20.02
C ILE A 86 -2.21 -5.39 -20.05
N PRO A 87 -2.77 -4.28 -20.59
CA PRO A 87 -2.09 -2.99 -20.63
C PRO A 87 -1.57 -2.56 -19.26
N THR A 88 -0.34 -2.03 -19.21
CA THR A 88 0.30 -1.48 -18.01
C THR A 88 0.94 -0.16 -18.39
N SER A 89 0.21 0.95 -18.14
CA SER A 89 0.57 2.29 -18.60
C SER A 89 1.47 3.07 -17.63
N MET A 90 1.60 2.60 -16.39
CA MET A 90 2.40 3.25 -15.33
C MET A 90 1.94 4.69 -15.00
N GLY A 91 0.67 5.00 -15.30
CA GLY A 91 0.11 6.34 -15.13
C GLY A 91 0.65 7.38 -16.10
N SER A 92 1.25 6.96 -17.21
CA SER A 92 1.88 7.81 -18.21
C SER A 92 1.43 7.48 -19.64
N ALA A 93 1.22 8.51 -20.45
CA ALA A 93 0.93 8.35 -21.87
C ALA A 93 2.10 7.72 -22.66
N ILE A 94 3.32 7.82 -22.17
CA ILE A 94 4.53 7.22 -22.78
C ILE A 94 4.36 5.69 -22.91
N HIS A 95 3.66 5.07 -21.98
CA HIS A 95 3.43 3.62 -21.94
C HIS A 95 1.97 3.22 -22.16
N ALA A 96 1.13 4.08 -22.77
CA ALA A 96 -0.31 3.83 -22.94
C ALA A 96 -0.63 2.49 -23.64
N GLU A 97 0.21 2.09 -24.60
CA GLU A 97 0.01 0.87 -25.40
C GLU A 97 0.90 -0.31 -24.95
N ARG A 98 1.61 -0.16 -23.82
CA ARG A 98 2.52 -1.19 -23.34
C ARG A 98 1.74 -2.38 -22.78
N ILE A 99 1.93 -3.56 -23.39
CA ILE A 99 1.36 -4.84 -22.93
C ILE A 99 2.51 -5.76 -22.50
N PRO A 100 2.66 -6.06 -21.20
CA PRO A 100 3.65 -7.00 -20.71
C PRO A 100 3.44 -8.43 -21.24
N SER A 101 4.52 -9.16 -21.48
CA SER A 101 4.48 -10.59 -21.88
C SER A 101 4.50 -11.54 -20.67
N MET A 102 4.81 -11.05 -19.48
CA MET A 102 4.93 -11.84 -18.26
C MET A 102 4.27 -11.14 -17.08
N ASP A 103 3.72 -11.94 -16.16
CA ASP A 103 3.23 -11.46 -14.87
C ASP A 103 4.37 -11.06 -13.94
N ALA A 104 4.13 -10.09 -13.08
CA ALA A 104 4.95 -9.85 -11.90
C ALA A 104 4.87 -11.03 -10.93
N SER A 105 5.94 -11.21 -10.11
CA SER A 105 6.01 -12.34 -9.17
C SER A 105 4.79 -12.42 -8.22
N CYS A 106 4.28 -11.29 -7.74
CA CYS A 106 3.10 -11.25 -6.88
C CYS A 106 1.83 -11.69 -7.62
N VAL A 107 1.68 -11.34 -8.89
CA VAL A 107 0.55 -11.78 -9.74
C VAL A 107 0.62 -13.29 -9.96
N THR A 108 1.81 -13.80 -10.29
CA THR A 108 2.04 -15.24 -10.45
C THR A 108 1.71 -16.01 -9.17
N ALA A 109 2.13 -15.51 -8.00
CA ALA A 109 1.85 -16.14 -6.71
C ALA A 109 0.33 -16.18 -6.40
N MET A 110 -0.37 -15.06 -6.66
CA MET A 110 -1.82 -15.00 -6.47
C MET A 110 -2.58 -15.93 -7.38
N LYS A 111 -2.22 -15.99 -8.67
CA LYS A 111 -2.83 -16.91 -9.63
C LYS A 111 -2.55 -18.38 -9.25
N ALA A 112 -1.32 -18.70 -8.84
CA ALA A 112 -0.96 -20.04 -8.37
C ALA A 112 -1.75 -20.48 -7.12
N ALA A 113 -2.10 -19.52 -6.26
CA ALA A 113 -2.98 -19.75 -5.10
C ALA A 113 -4.48 -19.77 -5.46
N GLY A 114 -4.83 -19.65 -6.74
CA GLY A 114 -6.20 -19.68 -7.22
C GLY A 114 -6.95 -18.36 -7.08
N GLY A 115 -6.27 -17.24 -6.99
CA GLY A 115 -6.88 -15.91 -7.15
C GLY A 115 -7.06 -15.56 -8.63
N ILE A 116 -8.12 -14.84 -8.98
CA ILE A 116 -8.34 -14.32 -10.33
C ILE A 116 -8.15 -12.81 -10.32
N LEU A 117 -7.34 -12.31 -11.26
CA LEU A 117 -7.14 -10.86 -11.42
C LEU A 117 -8.43 -10.24 -11.95
N ILE A 118 -8.97 -9.23 -11.27
CA ILE A 118 -10.15 -8.49 -11.71
C ILE A 118 -9.76 -7.25 -12.54
N GLY A 119 -8.57 -6.70 -12.35
CA GLY A 119 -8.13 -5.54 -13.13
C GLY A 119 -6.91 -4.81 -12.55
N LYS A 120 -6.60 -3.69 -13.22
CA LYS A 120 -5.51 -2.77 -12.88
C LYS A 120 -6.07 -1.51 -12.26
N THR A 121 -5.52 -1.11 -11.12
CA THR A 121 -5.95 0.11 -10.42
C THR A 121 -5.07 1.30 -10.78
N VAL A 122 -5.67 2.50 -10.78
CA VAL A 122 -4.99 3.75 -11.11
C VAL A 122 -3.77 3.99 -10.21
N THR A 123 -2.71 4.45 -10.81
CA THR A 123 -1.49 4.95 -10.15
C THR A 123 -1.26 6.42 -10.50
N THR A 124 -0.41 7.10 -9.75
CA THR A 124 0.21 8.36 -10.18
C THR A 124 1.30 8.06 -11.21
N GLU A 125 1.74 9.06 -12.00
CA GLU A 125 2.79 8.92 -13.01
C GLU A 125 4.05 8.28 -12.42
N PHE A 126 4.45 7.11 -12.94
CA PHE A 126 5.59 6.30 -12.46
C PHE A 126 5.66 6.16 -10.94
N ALA A 127 4.50 6.06 -10.28
CA ALA A 127 4.39 6.02 -8.82
C ALA A 127 4.89 7.29 -8.10
N TYR A 128 5.02 8.44 -8.78
CA TYR A 128 5.41 9.74 -8.22
C TYR A 128 4.21 10.70 -8.09
N PHE A 129 4.40 12.00 -7.82
CA PHE A 129 3.36 12.91 -7.33
C PHE A 129 2.22 13.28 -8.30
N GLN A 130 2.42 13.20 -9.62
CA GLN A 130 1.38 13.57 -10.57
C GLN A 130 0.15 12.69 -10.40
N ALA A 131 -0.93 13.26 -9.84
CA ALA A 131 -2.15 12.53 -9.54
C ALA A 131 -2.84 11.99 -10.79
N GLY A 132 -3.42 10.78 -10.68
CA GLY A 132 -4.33 10.22 -11.66
C GLY A 132 -5.78 10.69 -11.45
N LYS A 133 -6.71 10.05 -12.15
CA LYS A 133 -8.15 10.40 -12.18
C LYS A 133 -8.94 10.05 -10.91
N THR A 134 -8.39 9.21 -10.01
CA THR A 134 -9.12 8.63 -8.89
C THR A 134 -9.59 9.67 -7.88
N ASN A 135 -10.85 9.57 -7.50
CA ASN A 135 -11.48 10.35 -6.44
C ASN A 135 -11.48 9.59 -5.11
N HIS A 136 -11.52 10.33 -4.01
CA HIS A 136 -11.68 9.72 -2.69
C HIS A 136 -13.07 9.08 -2.55
N PRO A 137 -13.21 7.83 -2.04
CA PRO A 137 -14.48 7.11 -2.02
C PRO A 137 -15.55 7.75 -1.13
N HIS A 138 -15.17 8.54 -0.12
CA HIS A 138 -16.08 9.20 0.81
C HIS A 138 -16.33 10.68 0.50
N ASP A 139 -15.44 11.33 -0.26
CA ASP A 139 -15.56 12.74 -0.63
C ASP A 139 -14.84 13.01 -1.96
N ALA A 140 -15.58 13.20 -3.04
CA ALA A 140 -15.03 13.35 -4.39
C ALA A 140 -14.16 14.60 -4.59
N GLU A 141 -14.22 15.60 -3.70
CA GLU A 141 -13.36 16.79 -3.73
C GLU A 141 -11.97 16.52 -3.14
N ARG A 142 -11.79 15.39 -2.46
CA ARG A 142 -10.55 15.01 -1.80
C ARG A 142 -9.77 13.98 -2.61
N THR A 143 -8.45 13.94 -2.38
CA THR A 143 -7.58 12.92 -2.93
C THR A 143 -7.70 11.60 -2.13
N PRO A 144 -7.66 10.42 -2.77
CA PRO A 144 -7.49 9.17 -2.04
C PRO A 144 -6.05 8.97 -1.53
N GLY A 145 -5.18 9.95 -1.75
CA GLY A 145 -3.74 9.80 -1.60
C GLY A 145 -3.10 9.17 -2.83
N GLY A 146 -1.86 8.72 -2.68
CA GLY A 146 -1.10 8.11 -3.76
C GLY A 146 0.28 7.61 -3.27
N SER A 147 0.97 6.94 -4.15
CA SER A 147 0.70 6.68 -5.57
C SER A 147 -0.25 5.50 -5.84
N SER A 148 -0.54 4.61 -4.87
CA SER A 148 -1.50 3.52 -5.01
C SER A 148 -2.95 4.01 -4.80
N SER A 149 -3.32 5.09 -5.51
CA SER A 149 -4.60 5.80 -5.36
C SER A 149 -5.80 4.91 -5.67
N GLY A 150 -5.82 4.29 -6.84
CA GLY A 150 -6.89 3.38 -7.24
C GLY A 150 -6.99 2.15 -6.35
N SER A 151 -5.85 1.58 -5.90
CA SER A 151 -5.85 0.39 -5.04
C SER A 151 -6.53 0.67 -3.69
N ALA A 152 -6.19 1.78 -3.03
CA ALA A 152 -6.81 2.14 -1.77
C ALA A 152 -8.28 2.52 -1.93
N ALA A 153 -8.62 3.29 -2.97
CA ALA A 153 -10.00 3.69 -3.25
C ALA A 153 -10.90 2.50 -3.58
N ALA A 154 -10.44 1.55 -4.42
CA ALA A 154 -11.20 0.36 -4.78
C ALA A 154 -11.49 -0.54 -3.57
N VAL A 155 -10.49 -0.75 -2.69
CA VAL A 155 -10.65 -1.55 -1.47
C VAL A 155 -11.58 -0.85 -0.48
N ALA A 156 -11.38 0.45 -0.23
CA ALA A 156 -12.21 1.24 0.70
C ALA A 156 -13.68 1.31 0.26
N ASP A 157 -13.91 1.32 -1.05
CA ASP A 157 -15.27 1.35 -1.60
C ASP A 157 -15.84 -0.06 -1.86
N TYR A 158 -15.17 -1.08 -1.35
CA TYR A 158 -15.60 -2.49 -1.47
C TYR A 158 -15.78 -2.97 -2.92
N MET A 159 -15.01 -2.43 -3.87
CA MET A 159 -15.00 -2.90 -5.26
C MET A 159 -14.18 -4.18 -5.45
N VAL A 160 -13.24 -4.44 -4.54
CA VAL A 160 -12.37 -5.61 -4.50
C VAL A 160 -11.92 -5.86 -3.06
N PRO A 161 -11.77 -7.11 -2.60
CA PRO A 161 -11.37 -7.38 -1.23
C PRO A 161 -9.89 -7.09 -0.96
N ILE A 162 -9.04 -7.25 -1.99
CA ILE A 162 -7.57 -7.11 -1.92
C ILE A 162 -7.05 -6.38 -3.14
N ALA A 163 -6.17 -5.42 -2.92
CA ALA A 163 -5.40 -4.79 -3.99
C ALA A 163 -3.92 -4.68 -3.61
N PHE A 164 -3.03 -4.86 -4.61
CA PHE A 164 -1.61 -4.57 -4.43
C PHE A 164 -1.29 -3.13 -4.80
N GLY A 165 -0.37 -2.56 -4.02
CA GLY A 165 0.27 -1.29 -4.29
C GLY A 165 1.78 -1.41 -4.24
N THR A 166 2.48 -0.31 -4.48
CA THR A 166 3.93 -0.19 -4.27
C THR A 166 4.22 1.02 -3.40
N GLN A 167 5.27 0.94 -2.61
CA GLN A 167 5.70 2.04 -1.76
C GLN A 167 7.19 2.32 -1.93
N THR A 168 7.52 3.54 -2.32
CA THR A 168 8.87 4.09 -2.33
C THR A 168 9.07 5.05 -1.16
N ALA A 169 8.02 5.80 -0.81
CA ALA A 169 7.98 6.72 0.34
C ALA A 169 6.80 6.42 1.28
N ALA A 170 5.57 6.72 0.84
CA ALA A 170 4.33 6.56 1.63
C ALA A 170 3.17 6.01 0.79
N SER A 171 3.47 5.38 -0.35
CA SER A 171 2.50 5.15 -1.42
C SER A 171 1.53 3.99 -1.19
N VAL A 172 1.61 3.28 -0.07
CA VAL A 172 0.64 2.29 0.43
C VAL A 172 0.03 2.79 1.74
N ILE A 173 0.89 3.17 2.68
CA ILE A 173 0.50 3.57 4.04
C ILE A 173 -0.39 4.83 4.02
N ARG A 174 0.01 5.87 3.28
CA ARG A 174 -0.76 7.12 3.19
C ARG A 174 -2.13 6.94 2.53
N PRO A 175 -2.27 6.37 1.32
CA PRO A 175 -3.59 6.15 0.73
C PRO A 175 -4.46 5.20 1.56
N ALA A 176 -3.90 4.18 2.21
CA ALA A 176 -4.64 3.33 3.13
C ALA A 176 -5.18 4.14 4.33
N SER A 177 -4.36 5.03 4.91
CA SER A 177 -4.78 5.95 5.97
C SER A 177 -5.93 6.85 5.53
N PHE A 178 -5.77 7.54 4.39
CA PHE A 178 -6.79 8.46 3.90
C PHE A 178 -8.11 7.78 3.58
N CYS A 179 -8.07 6.59 2.98
CA CYS A 179 -9.27 5.86 2.58
C CYS A 179 -9.89 5.00 3.71
N GLY A 180 -9.18 4.82 4.84
CA GLY A 180 -9.66 4.01 5.97
C GLY A 180 -9.48 2.51 5.76
N CYS A 181 -8.44 2.10 5.05
CA CYS A 181 -8.06 0.71 4.82
C CYS A 181 -6.91 0.26 5.72
N VAL A 182 -6.68 -1.04 5.75
CA VAL A 182 -5.43 -1.64 6.22
C VAL A 182 -4.43 -1.60 5.06
N GLY A 183 -3.27 -0.99 5.30
CA GLY A 183 -2.13 -1.01 4.37
C GLY A 183 -0.94 -1.72 5.00
N TYR A 184 -0.32 -2.65 4.30
CA TYR A 184 0.86 -3.36 4.78
C TYR A 184 2.01 -3.21 3.79
N VAL A 185 3.17 -2.89 4.30
CA VAL A 185 4.46 -2.91 3.60
C VAL A 185 5.39 -3.79 4.40
N GLY A 186 5.90 -4.85 3.78
CA GLY A 186 6.81 -5.79 4.42
C GLY A 186 8.22 -5.23 4.65
N SER A 187 9.03 -5.97 5.39
CA SER A 187 10.48 -5.69 5.50
C SER A 187 11.10 -5.61 4.11
N ARG A 188 12.17 -4.83 3.96
CA ARG A 188 12.90 -4.74 2.70
C ARG A 188 13.29 -6.13 2.20
N GLY A 189 12.87 -6.46 0.94
CA GLY A 189 13.16 -7.75 0.33
C GLY A 189 12.24 -8.90 0.76
N GLU A 190 11.22 -8.66 1.59
CA GLU A 190 10.24 -9.70 1.96
C GLU A 190 9.48 -10.24 0.73
N PHE A 191 9.14 -9.36 -0.19
CA PHE A 191 8.45 -9.71 -1.43
C PHE A 191 9.33 -9.40 -2.66
N SER A 192 9.23 -10.24 -3.69
CA SER A 192 9.88 -10.01 -4.97
C SER A 192 9.26 -8.83 -5.71
N LEU A 193 10.12 -7.96 -6.24
CA LEU A 193 9.72 -6.83 -7.11
C LEU A 193 9.91 -7.14 -8.61
N ARG A 194 10.13 -8.40 -8.98
CA ARG A 194 10.31 -8.80 -10.38
C ARG A 194 9.08 -8.40 -11.19
N ASN A 195 9.29 -7.73 -12.32
CA ASN A 195 8.26 -7.21 -13.23
C ASN A 195 7.33 -6.18 -12.57
N ILE A 196 7.86 -5.40 -11.64
CA ILE A 196 7.26 -4.17 -11.14
C ILE A 196 8.15 -3.02 -11.57
N GLN A 197 7.55 -1.96 -12.15
CA GLN A 197 8.31 -0.78 -12.56
C GLN A 197 9.03 -0.17 -11.36
N PRO A 198 10.38 -0.11 -11.36
CA PRO A 198 11.10 0.51 -10.27
C PRO A 198 10.98 2.04 -10.34
N LEU A 199 10.71 2.66 -9.20
CA LEU A 199 10.94 4.10 -9.02
C LEU A 199 12.31 4.31 -8.40
N ALA A 200 12.56 3.68 -7.24
CA ALA A 200 13.89 3.69 -6.59
C ALA A 200 14.14 2.30 -5.97
N GLN A 201 14.99 1.51 -6.60
CA GLN A 201 15.16 0.08 -6.33
C GLN A 201 15.56 -0.25 -4.88
N SER A 202 16.35 0.63 -4.22
CA SER A 202 16.74 0.43 -2.83
C SER A 202 15.65 0.82 -1.83
N LEU A 203 14.60 1.52 -2.28
CA LEU A 203 13.49 2.01 -1.46
C LEU A 203 12.18 1.27 -1.71
N ASP A 204 11.98 0.78 -2.93
CA ASP A 204 10.70 0.19 -3.36
C ASP A 204 10.33 -1.06 -2.55
N SER A 205 9.05 -1.19 -2.27
CA SER A 205 8.45 -2.36 -1.64
C SER A 205 7.07 -2.62 -2.24
N LEU A 206 6.71 -3.90 -2.37
CA LEU A 206 5.33 -4.30 -2.63
C LEU A 206 4.51 -4.09 -1.37
N GLY A 207 3.25 -3.63 -1.52
CA GLY A 207 2.31 -3.51 -0.42
C GLY A 207 0.97 -4.17 -0.70
N ILE A 208 0.31 -4.56 0.38
CA ILE A 208 -1.02 -5.17 0.38
C ILE A 208 -2.00 -4.16 0.98
N ILE A 209 -3.14 -3.97 0.33
CA ILE A 209 -4.24 -3.12 0.81
C ILE A 209 -5.48 -4.01 0.95
N SER A 210 -6.10 -3.99 2.11
CA SER A 210 -7.29 -4.78 2.44
C SER A 210 -8.22 -4.01 3.40
N ASN A 211 -9.41 -4.54 3.66
CA ASN A 211 -10.30 -4.01 4.68
C ASN A 211 -10.14 -4.69 6.06
N HIS A 212 -9.27 -5.70 6.18
CA HIS A 212 -9.13 -6.45 7.41
C HIS A 212 -7.71 -7.02 7.60
N VAL A 213 -7.16 -6.93 8.82
CA VAL A 213 -5.80 -7.40 9.13
C VAL A 213 -5.60 -8.89 8.82
N LEU A 214 -6.60 -9.75 9.09
CA LEU A 214 -6.52 -11.19 8.78
C LEU A 214 -6.41 -11.44 7.28
N ASP A 215 -7.04 -10.61 6.44
CA ASP A 215 -6.94 -10.72 4.99
C ASP A 215 -5.53 -10.34 4.51
N THR A 216 -4.96 -9.29 5.11
CA THR A 216 -3.56 -8.90 4.86
C THR A 216 -2.60 -10.03 5.23
N GLN A 217 -2.78 -10.66 6.39
CA GLN A 217 -1.97 -11.79 6.83
C GLN A 217 -2.10 -12.98 5.88
N LEU A 218 -3.32 -13.33 5.47
CA LEU A 218 -3.58 -14.41 4.52
C LEU A 218 -2.86 -14.18 3.20
N ILE A 219 -2.94 -12.98 2.65
CA ILE A 219 -2.28 -12.65 1.37
C ILE A 219 -0.75 -12.59 1.54
N ARG A 220 -0.25 -12.10 2.68
CA ARG A 220 1.18 -12.19 3.01
C ARG A 220 1.68 -13.63 2.98
N ASP A 221 0.93 -14.55 3.56
CA ASP A 221 1.28 -15.98 3.57
C ASP A 221 1.25 -16.59 2.16
N VAL A 222 0.27 -16.20 1.30
CA VAL A 222 0.26 -16.55 -0.12
C VAL A 222 1.55 -16.10 -0.82
N LEU A 223 1.93 -14.82 -0.66
CA LEU A 223 3.13 -14.27 -1.30
C LEU A 223 4.42 -14.94 -0.83
N LEU A 224 4.46 -15.37 0.42
CA LEU A 224 5.57 -16.11 1.02
C LEU A 224 5.50 -17.63 0.78
N GLN A 225 4.52 -18.10 -0.01
CA GLN A 225 4.29 -19.51 -0.33
C GLN A 225 4.17 -20.40 0.92
N LYS A 226 3.60 -19.84 2.00
CA LYS A 226 3.31 -20.57 3.23
C LYS A 226 1.95 -21.27 3.12
N SER A 227 1.76 -22.34 3.88
CA SER A 227 0.44 -22.95 3.99
C SER A 227 -0.52 -21.97 4.67
N LEU A 228 -1.70 -21.79 4.07
CA LEU A 228 -2.75 -20.93 4.62
C LEU A 228 -3.40 -21.61 5.83
N GLN A 229 -2.70 -21.67 6.92
CA GLN A 229 -3.30 -21.97 8.22
C GLN A 229 -3.69 -20.62 8.83
N ALA A 230 -4.95 -20.49 9.23
CA ALA A 230 -5.40 -19.37 10.05
C ALA A 230 -4.77 -19.49 11.46
N ALA A 231 -3.46 -19.35 11.52
CA ALA A 231 -2.77 -19.22 12.79
C ALA A 231 -3.12 -17.84 13.34
N VAL A 232 -4.15 -17.81 14.19
CA VAL A 232 -4.32 -16.69 15.11
C VAL A 232 -3.05 -16.70 15.98
N VAL A 233 -2.09 -15.84 15.61
CA VAL A 233 -0.92 -15.62 16.47
C VAL A 233 -1.47 -15.12 17.81
N ALA A 234 -1.17 -15.84 18.89
CA ALA A 234 -1.59 -15.42 20.22
C ALA A 234 -1.08 -14.00 20.47
N ALA A 235 -1.97 -13.09 20.83
CA ALA A 235 -1.62 -11.73 21.15
C ALA A 235 -0.61 -11.70 22.29
N LYS A 236 0.46 -10.91 22.16
CA LYS A 236 1.39 -10.66 23.26
C LYS A 236 0.61 -9.95 24.38
N PRO A 237 0.63 -10.45 25.61
CA PRO A 237 -0.22 -9.92 26.69
C PRO A 237 0.15 -8.48 27.07
N VAL A 238 1.41 -8.12 27.01
CA VAL A 238 1.92 -6.76 27.26
C VAL A 238 2.87 -6.37 26.14
N LEU A 239 2.65 -5.19 25.56
CA LEU A 239 3.52 -4.58 24.56
C LEU A 239 4.36 -3.47 25.17
N ASN A 240 5.62 -3.39 24.76
CA ASN A 240 6.42 -2.19 24.95
C ASN A 240 6.37 -1.38 23.65
N PHE A 241 5.90 -0.17 23.74
CA PHE A 241 5.75 0.69 22.56
C PHE A 241 6.43 2.05 22.76
N THR A 242 6.73 2.70 21.66
CA THR A 242 7.18 4.09 21.63
C THR A 242 6.31 4.88 20.67
N VAL A 243 6.27 6.20 20.82
CA VAL A 243 5.45 7.09 20.00
C VAL A 243 6.33 8.11 19.32
N PHE A 244 6.14 8.25 18.00
CA PHE A 244 6.72 9.32 17.18
C PHE A 244 5.58 10.12 16.54
N ASP A 245 5.38 11.35 16.97
CA ASP A 245 4.24 12.19 16.53
C ASP A 245 4.44 12.87 15.17
N GLY A 246 5.68 12.91 14.68
CA GLY A 246 6.03 13.44 13.36
C GLY A 246 6.07 14.97 13.24
N GLN A 247 5.81 15.74 14.29
CA GLN A 247 5.76 17.21 14.24
C GLN A 247 7.09 17.86 13.79
N ASN A 248 8.21 17.16 13.99
CA ASN A 248 9.53 17.60 13.52
C ASN A 248 9.76 17.36 12.01
N LEU A 249 8.87 16.61 11.33
CA LEU A 249 8.96 16.34 9.90
C LEU A 249 8.09 17.30 9.07
N GLY A 250 7.08 17.88 9.67
CA GLY A 250 6.13 18.77 9.02
C GLY A 250 4.89 19.03 9.87
N GLU A 251 3.94 19.76 9.31
CA GLU A 251 2.69 20.06 9.97
C GLU A 251 1.82 18.81 10.11
N VAL A 252 1.40 18.51 11.34
CA VAL A 252 0.46 17.43 11.69
C VAL A 252 -0.81 18.05 12.25
N SER A 253 -1.96 17.62 11.77
CA SER A 253 -3.23 18.20 12.22
C SER A 253 -3.51 17.90 13.69
N VAL A 254 -4.21 18.82 14.34
CA VAL A 254 -4.56 18.70 15.77
C VAL A 254 -5.36 17.42 16.01
N GLU A 255 -6.31 17.11 15.13
CA GLU A 255 -7.16 15.92 15.25
C GLU A 255 -6.37 14.62 15.16
N MET A 256 -5.28 14.61 14.36
CA MET A 256 -4.40 13.44 14.28
C MET A 256 -3.59 13.28 15.56
N LEU A 257 -3.08 14.38 16.11
CA LEU A 257 -2.34 14.36 17.39
C LEU A 257 -3.24 13.95 18.57
N GLU A 258 -4.48 14.43 18.60
CA GLU A 258 -5.49 14.03 19.61
C GLU A 258 -5.82 12.53 19.49
N ALA A 259 -6.04 12.02 18.27
CA ALA A 259 -6.30 10.61 18.04
C ALA A 259 -5.11 9.74 18.47
N LEU A 260 -3.88 10.15 18.18
CA LEU A 260 -2.65 9.47 18.61
C LEU A 260 -2.54 9.45 20.14
N ALA A 261 -2.77 10.60 20.80
CA ALA A 261 -2.73 10.70 22.25
C ALA A 261 -3.79 9.82 22.92
N GLN A 262 -5.00 9.76 22.35
CA GLN A 262 -6.06 8.88 22.87
C GLN A 262 -5.70 7.39 22.70
N CYS A 263 -5.11 7.00 21.57
CA CYS A 263 -4.59 5.65 21.37
C CYS A 263 -3.53 5.29 22.42
N GLN A 264 -2.57 6.19 22.65
CA GLN A 264 -1.53 6.06 23.67
C GLN A 264 -2.13 5.84 25.07
N GLN A 265 -3.09 6.67 25.48
CA GLN A 265 -3.76 6.52 26.77
C GLN A 265 -4.51 5.19 26.89
N THR A 266 -5.15 4.76 25.80
CA THR A 266 -5.86 3.47 25.75
C THR A 266 -4.89 2.31 25.98
N LEU A 267 -3.72 2.31 25.30
CA LEU A 267 -2.71 1.28 25.49
C LEU A 267 -2.16 1.26 26.93
N LEU A 268 -1.86 2.41 27.50
CA LEU A 268 -1.41 2.52 28.89
C LEU A 268 -2.47 2.00 29.89
N SER A 269 -3.73 2.32 29.68
CA SER A 269 -4.83 1.84 30.54
C SER A 269 -5.04 0.32 30.47
N HIS A 270 -4.62 -0.33 29.39
CA HIS A 270 -4.62 -1.78 29.23
C HIS A 270 -3.31 -2.47 29.71
N GLY A 271 -2.42 -1.72 30.36
CA GLY A 271 -1.22 -2.26 30.98
C GLY A 271 -0.02 -2.42 30.03
N HIS A 272 -0.07 -1.81 28.82
CA HIS A 272 1.08 -1.73 27.94
C HIS A 272 2.08 -0.67 28.43
N THR A 273 3.36 -0.82 28.10
CA THR A 273 4.44 0.05 28.60
C THR A 273 4.94 0.97 27.48
N GLN A 274 5.00 2.27 27.77
CA GLN A 274 5.58 3.24 26.85
C GLN A 274 7.02 3.55 27.22
N VAL A 275 7.89 3.64 26.21
CA VAL A 275 9.27 4.14 26.30
C VAL A 275 9.39 5.40 25.44
N ALA A 276 10.12 6.41 25.90
CA ALA A 276 10.35 7.63 25.12
C ALA A 276 11.12 7.32 23.82
N PHE A 277 10.73 7.94 22.71
CA PHE A 277 11.45 7.80 21.43
C PHE A 277 12.62 8.78 21.36
N PRO A 278 13.87 8.34 21.33
CA PRO A 278 15.02 9.24 21.39
C PRO A 278 15.55 9.69 20.02
N PHE A 279 15.09 9.11 18.89
CA PHE A 279 15.67 9.28 17.54
C PHE A 279 14.94 10.32 16.69
N VAL A 280 14.49 11.42 17.29
CA VAL A 280 13.76 12.47 16.55
C VAL A 280 14.65 13.15 15.50
N ALA A 281 15.89 13.46 15.85
CA ALA A 281 16.84 14.10 14.92
C ALA A 281 17.20 13.15 13.76
N GLU A 282 17.40 11.87 14.06
CA GLU A 282 17.68 10.84 13.05
C GLU A 282 16.50 10.60 12.12
N ALA A 283 15.25 10.70 12.60
CA ALA A 283 14.06 10.60 11.76
C ALA A 283 13.98 11.76 10.75
N VAL A 284 14.37 12.95 11.14
CA VAL A 284 14.49 14.12 10.25
C VAL A 284 15.59 13.87 9.22
N GLU A 285 16.78 13.44 9.64
CA GLU A 285 17.90 13.11 8.77
C GLU A 285 17.53 12.00 7.76
N LEU A 286 16.92 10.92 8.21
CA LEU A 286 16.46 9.81 7.36
C LEU A 286 15.47 10.28 6.30
N THR A 287 14.59 11.22 6.63
CA THR A 287 13.63 11.79 5.68
C THR A 287 14.33 12.57 4.56
N ALA A 288 15.41 13.29 4.87
CA ALA A 288 16.24 13.98 3.88
C ALA A 288 17.04 12.98 3.01
N LEU A 289 17.73 12.02 3.66
CA LEU A 289 18.47 10.95 2.97
C LEU A 289 17.59 10.12 2.03
N HIS A 290 16.36 9.83 2.44
CA HIS A 290 15.37 9.17 1.58
C HIS A 290 15.16 9.96 0.28
N GLY A 291 14.96 11.27 0.37
CA GLY A 291 14.78 12.13 -0.81
C GLY A 291 15.98 12.11 -1.75
N GLN A 292 17.18 12.17 -1.20
CA GLN A 292 18.44 12.13 -1.93
C GLN A 292 18.63 10.78 -2.66
N ILE A 293 18.46 9.66 -1.96
CA ILE A 293 18.55 8.31 -2.52
C ILE A 293 17.52 8.12 -3.64
N MET A 294 16.27 8.50 -3.37
CA MET A 294 15.18 8.40 -4.35
C MET A 294 15.50 9.18 -5.62
N ALA A 295 15.92 10.45 -5.52
CA ALA A 295 16.23 11.27 -6.69
C ALA A 295 17.36 10.67 -7.52
N PHE A 296 18.43 10.20 -6.88
CA PHE A 296 19.56 9.56 -7.56
C PHE A 296 19.13 8.33 -8.35
N GLU A 297 18.33 7.46 -7.76
CA GLU A 297 17.90 6.21 -8.39
C GLU A 297 16.86 6.41 -9.49
N VAL A 298 15.89 7.32 -9.28
CA VAL A 298 14.88 7.66 -10.30
C VAL A 298 15.53 8.17 -11.58
N ALA A 299 16.54 9.04 -11.48
CA ALA A 299 17.24 9.57 -12.63
C ALA A 299 17.94 8.49 -13.47
N ARG A 300 18.20 7.32 -12.89
CA ARG A 300 18.82 6.17 -13.58
C ARG A 300 17.81 5.13 -14.02
N ASN A 301 16.72 4.99 -13.28
CA ASN A 301 15.65 4.04 -13.63
C ASN A 301 14.80 4.52 -14.81
N LEU A 302 14.59 5.83 -14.94
CA LEU A 302 13.75 6.43 -15.99
C LEU A 302 14.54 7.04 -17.14
N VAL A 303 15.68 6.43 -17.52
CA VAL A 303 16.53 6.90 -18.63
C VAL A 303 15.77 6.88 -19.97
N PHE A 304 14.92 5.89 -20.19
CA PHE A 304 14.11 5.80 -21.40
C PHE A 304 13.07 6.94 -21.43
N GLU A 305 12.36 7.15 -20.34
CA GLU A 305 11.29 8.13 -20.23
C GLU A 305 11.81 9.57 -20.33
N GLN A 306 13.05 9.83 -19.88
CA GLN A 306 13.72 11.13 -20.02
C GLN A 306 13.91 11.56 -21.50
N GLN A 307 13.89 10.62 -22.43
CA GLN A 307 14.03 10.90 -23.86
C GLN A 307 12.69 11.29 -24.51
N HIS A 308 11.59 11.24 -23.77
CA HIS A 308 10.24 11.50 -24.25
C HIS A 308 9.69 12.82 -23.72
N THR A 309 8.85 13.46 -24.51
CA THR A 309 8.04 14.60 -24.06
C THR A 309 6.83 14.10 -23.26
N GLY A 310 6.34 14.88 -22.31
CA GLY A 310 5.10 14.58 -21.58
C GLY A 310 5.30 14.10 -20.14
N LEU A 311 6.54 14.07 -19.63
CA LEU A 311 6.75 13.93 -18.19
C LEU A 311 6.22 15.15 -17.44
N SER A 312 5.58 14.93 -16.30
CA SER A 312 5.10 16.00 -15.42
C SER A 312 6.24 16.87 -14.89
N GLU A 313 5.94 18.12 -14.54
CA GLU A 313 6.91 19.04 -13.92
C GLU A 313 7.50 18.45 -12.63
N HIS A 314 6.70 17.76 -11.85
CA HIS A 314 7.16 17.05 -10.64
C HIS A 314 8.24 16.01 -10.96
N MET A 315 8.02 15.20 -12.01
CA MET A 315 8.99 14.17 -12.43
C MET A 315 10.25 14.82 -13.00
N GLN A 316 10.11 15.83 -13.86
CA GLN A 316 11.26 16.56 -14.40
C GLN A 316 12.13 17.18 -13.30
N GLY A 317 11.52 17.79 -12.27
CA GLY A 317 12.23 18.34 -11.13
C GLY A 317 12.99 17.27 -10.33
N LEU A 318 12.39 16.09 -10.13
CA LEU A 318 13.06 14.98 -9.44
C LEU A 318 14.23 14.43 -10.25
N LEU A 319 14.06 14.26 -11.56
CA LEU A 319 15.12 13.82 -12.48
C LEU A 319 16.30 14.81 -12.49
N HIS A 320 16.01 16.11 -12.57
CA HIS A 320 17.05 17.17 -12.51
C HIS A 320 17.85 17.08 -11.21
N THR A 321 17.17 16.94 -10.08
CA THR A 321 17.81 16.76 -8.77
C THR A 321 18.71 15.51 -8.76
N GLY A 322 18.20 14.39 -9.28
CA GLY A 322 18.94 13.12 -9.27
C GLY A 322 20.15 13.10 -10.19
N LEU A 323 20.08 13.81 -11.32
CA LEU A 323 21.22 13.95 -12.26
C LEU A 323 22.34 14.81 -11.67
N ALA A 324 22.03 15.75 -10.78
CA ALA A 324 23.03 16.60 -10.12
C ALA A 324 23.79 15.85 -9.00
N LEU A 325 23.26 14.74 -8.48
CA LEU A 325 23.88 13.96 -7.41
C LEU A 325 25.01 13.06 -7.93
N SER A 326 26.15 13.12 -7.28
CA SER A 326 27.27 12.21 -7.54
C SER A 326 27.04 10.82 -6.95
N TYR A 327 27.74 9.83 -7.51
CA TYR A 327 27.72 8.47 -6.94
C TYR A 327 28.29 8.43 -5.51
N GLY A 328 29.29 9.27 -5.21
CA GLY A 328 29.88 9.38 -3.86
C GLY A 328 28.84 9.84 -2.82
N GLU A 329 28.04 10.84 -3.14
CA GLU A 329 26.97 11.33 -2.25
C GLU A 329 25.89 10.26 -2.04
N TYR A 330 25.51 9.53 -3.07
CA TYR A 330 24.56 8.43 -2.99
C TYR A 330 25.05 7.30 -2.05
N ILE A 331 26.30 6.86 -2.22
CA ILE A 331 26.87 5.82 -1.35
C ILE A 331 27.01 6.28 0.09
N ALA A 332 27.40 7.53 0.29
CA ALA A 332 27.46 8.12 1.64
C ALA A 332 26.07 8.15 2.31
N ALA A 333 25.04 8.50 1.55
CA ALA A 333 23.66 8.49 2.04
C ALA A 333 23.21 7.06 2.45
N LEU A 334 23.47 6.05 1.63
CA LEU A 334 23.16 4.65 1.97
C LEU A 334 23.92 4.18 3.23
N ALA A 335 25.20 4.49 3.32
CA ALA A 335 26.02 4.14 4.48
C ALA A 335 25.50 4.82 5.78
N ARG A 336 25.08 6.07 5.67
CA ARG A 336 24.51 6.79 6.82
C ARG A 336 23.16 6.22 7.27
N VAL A 337 22.29 5.85 6.32
CA VAL A 337 21.02 5.16 6.61
C VAL A 337 21.27 3.86 7.36
N GLU A 338 22.23 3.05 6.90
CA GLU A 338 22.55 1.78 7.57
C GLU A 338 23.09 2.00 8.99
N ALA A 339 23.94 3.01 9.19
CA ALA A 339 24.46 3.35 10.52
C ALA A 339 23.32 3.73 11.50
N ILE A 340 22.36 4.56 11.05
CA ILE A 340 21.20 4.93 11.88
C ILE A 340 20.33 3.70 12.15
N LYS A 341 20.12 2.85 11.14
CA LYS A 341 19.34 1.62 11.28
C LYS A 341 19.90 0.74 12.38
N GLN A 342 21.20 0.49 12.40
CA GLN A 342 21.84 -0.36 13.40
C GLN A 342 21.64 0.19 14.81
N ILE A 343 21.80 1.49 15.01
CA ILE A 343 21.62 2.14 16.33
C ILE A 343 20.15 2.03 16.78
N LEU A 344 19.20 2.27 15.88
CA LEU A 344 17.77 2.17 16.19
C LEU A 344 17.38 0.73 16.56
N LEU A 345 17.79 -0.26 15.77
CA LEU A 345 17.46 -1.67 16.02
C LEU A 345 18.12 -2.18 17.31
N GLN A 346 19.36 -1.78 17.59
CA GLN A 346 20.02 -2.09 18.85
C GLN A 346 19.23 -1.54 20.04
N TRP A 347 18.84 -0.24 19.99
CA TRP A 347 18.03 0.39 21.02
C TRP A 347 16.68 -0.30 21.19
N MET A 348 15.98 -0.62 20.10
CA MET A 348 14.71 -1.35 20.17
C MET A 348 14.88 -2.69 20.86
N GLY A 349 15.97 -3.43 20.57
CA GLY A 349 16.30 -4.70 21.23
C GLY A 349 16.58 -4.53 22.73
N GLU A 350 17.43 -3.58 23.11
CA GLU A 350 17.80 -3.29 24.50
C GLU A 350 16.59 -2.86 25.34
N GLN A 351 15.73 -1.98 24.80
CA GLN A 351 14.51 -1.50 25.46
C GLN A 351 13.32 -2.47 25.28
N LYS A 352 13.50 -3.57 24.53
CA LYS A 352 12.45 -4.55 24.19
C LYS A 352 11.22 -3.89 23.54
N ILE A 353 11.43 -2.91 22.66
CA ILE A 353 10.36 -2.23 21.94
C ILE A 353 9.76 -3.19 20.92
N ASP A 354 8.46 -3.41 21.01
CA ASP A 354 7.72 -4.24 20.07
C ASP A 354 7.28 -3.45 18.83
N VAL A 355 6.95 -2.14 19.03
CA VAL A 355 6.38 -1.33 17.98
C VAL A 355 6.61 0.17 18.22
N ILE A 356 6.86 0.89 17.12
CA ILE A 356 6.80 2.35 17.07
C ILE A 356 5.42 2.73 16.53
N LEU A 357 4.70 3.59 17.25
CA LEU A 357 3.43 4.15 16.83
C LEU A 357 3.66 5.53 16.23
N ALA A 358 3.10 5.79 15.05
CA ALA A 358 3.17 7.10 14.42
C ALA A 358 1.91 7.37 13.58
N PRO A 359 1.60 8.64 13.25
CA PRO A 359 0.57 8.92 12.25
C PRO A 359 0.91 8.28 10.91
N ALA A 360 -0.05 7.64 10.26
CA ALA A 360 0.15 7.08 8.91
C ALA A 360 0.12 8.18 7.82
N ALA A 361 -0.53 9.29 8.13
CA ALA A 361 -0.54 10.52 7.35
C ALA A 361 -0.69 11.72 8.31
N ALA A 362 -0.42 12.93 7.83
CA ALA A 362 -0.42 14.14 8.65
C ALA A 362 -1.81 14.58 9.20
N GLY A 363 -2.87 13.99 8.69
CA GLY A 363 -4.26 14.28 9.03
C GLY A 363 -5.20 13.57 8.08
N ILE A 364 -6.41 14.08 7.90
CA ILE A 364 -7.38 13.58 6.92
C ILE A 364 -6.89 13.85 5.48
N ALA A 365 -7.49 13.16 4.51
CA ALA A 365 -7.22 13.37 3.09
C ALA A 365 -7.37 14.84 2.70
N PRO A 366 -6.37 15.50 2.08
CA PRO A 366 -6.48 16.89 1.63
C PRO A 366 -7.36 17.01 0.38
N LEU A 367 -7.72 18.25 0.01
CA LEU A 367 -8.37 18.52 -1.26
C LEU A 367 -7.44 18.13 -2.43
N LYS A 368 -8.02 17.76 -3.57
CA LYS A 368 -7.26 17.35 -4.77
C LYS A 368 -6.28 18.40 -5.27
N THR A 369 -6.58 19.68 -5.06
CA THR A 369 -5.71 20.79 -5.41
C THR A 369 -4.37 20.78 -4.68
N ALA A 370 -4.28 20.07 -3.55
CA ALA A 370 -3.04 19.85 -2.79
C ALA A 370 -2.28 18.57 -3.23
N GLY A 371 -2.67 17.96 -4.35
CA GLY A 371 -2.07 16.74 -4.88
C GLY A 371 -2.40 15.49 -4.05
N THR A 372 -1.45 14.57 -3.92
CA THR A 372 -1.66 13.29 -3.22
C THR A 372 -1.37 13.33 -1.72
N GLY A 373 -1.11 14.50 -1.15
CA GLY A 373 -0.70 14.70 0.23
C GLY A 373 0.81 14.47 0.48
N ALA A 374 1.32 14.98 1.59
CA ALA A 374 2.73 14.91 1.93
C ALA A 374 3.17 13.49 2.40
N PRO A 375 4.35 12.98 1.98
CA PRO A 375 4.78 11.62 2.29
C PRO A 375 5.69 11.52 3.52
N PHE A 376 5.95 12.60 4.25
CA PHE A 376 7.02 12.67 5.25
C PHE A 376 6.85 11.68 6.41
N MET A 377 5.61 11.31 6.78
CA MET A 377 5.35 10.41 7.90
C MET A 377 5.93 8.99 7.73
N SER A 378 6.13 8.52 6.50
CA SER A 378 6.60 7.15 6.24
C SER A 378 8.03 7.10 5.69
N ARG A 379 8.64 8.24 5.28
CA ARG A 379 9.96 8.24 4.62
C ARG A 379 11.07 7.63 5.47
N ALA A 380 11.14 7.96 6.76
CA ALA A 380 12.15 7.46 7.68
C ALA A 380 12.07 5.92 7.79
N TRP A 381 10.87 5.39 7.95
CA TRP A 381 10.65 3.94 8.09
C TRP A 381 10.87 3.19 6.78
N GLN A 382 10.47 3.82 5.67
CA GLN A 382 10.66 3.24 4.35
C GLN A 382 12.14 3.17 3.96
N VAL A 383 12.95 4.19 4.23
CA VAL A 383 14.39 4.14 3.91
C VAL A 383 15.12 3.11 4.76
N LEU A 384 14.73 2.94 6.02
CA LEU A 384 15.23 1.88 6.91
C LEU A 384 14.80 0.47 6.47
N GLY A 385 13.77 0.35 5.63
CA GLY A 385 13.24 -0.93 5.18
C GLY A 385 12.51 -1.72 6.26
N LEU A 386 11.94 -1.03 7.25
CA LEU A 386 11.19 -1.64 8.34
C LEU A 386 9.74 -1.99 7.92
N PRO A 387 9.20 -3.11 8.38
CA PRO A 387 7.81 -3.47 8.10
C PRO A 387 6.86 -2.47 8.75
N THR A 388 5.83 -2.08 8.01
CA THR A 388 4.88 -1.06 8.45
C THR A 388 3.45 -1.48 8.13
N VAL A 389 2.54 -1.31 9.09
CA VAL A 389 1.10 -1.52 8.91
C VAL A 389 0.36 -0.21 9.20
N SER A 390 -0.51 0.22 8.28
CA SER A 390 -1.48 1.29 8.53
C SER A 390 -2.81 0.67 8.96
N LEU A 391 -3.38 1.21 10.04
CA LEU A 391 -4.70 0.84 10.55
C LEU A 391 -5.59 2.07 10.64
N PRO A 392 -6.90 1.97 10.32
CA PRO A 392 -7.86 3.01 10.67
C PRO A 392 -7.84 3.23 12.19
N LEU A 393 -7.65 4.48 12.62
CA LEU A 393 -7.59 4.85 14.05
C LEU A 393 -8.84 5.57 14.52
N ALA A 394 -9.22 6.61 13.78
CA ALA A 394 -10.31 7.51 14.13
C ALA A 394 -10.95 8.11 12.89
N TYR A 395 -11.97 8.92 13.08
CA TYR A 395 -12.60 9.71 12.02
C TYR A 395 -12.72 11.16 12.45
N HIS A 396 -12.39 12.08 11.55
CA HIS A 396 -12.67 13.51 11.70
C HIS A 396 -13.50 13.97 10.50
N GLN A 397 -14.67 14.62 10.72
CA GLN A 397 -15.60 15.05 9.66
C GLN A 397 -15.94 13.93 8.65
N LYS A 398 -16.15 12.70 9.13
CA LYS A 398 -16.38 11.47 8.35
C LYS A 398 -15.17 10.99 7.51
N MET A 399 -14.03 11.66 7.61
CA MET A 399 -12.80 11.27 6.93
C MET A 399 -11.92 10.45 7.86
N PRO A 400 -11.29 9.37 7.38
CA PRO A 400 -10.44 8.51 8.19
C PRO A 400 -9.15 9.21 8.63
N LEU A 401 -8.67 8.85 9.81
CA LEU A 401 -7.33 9.07 10.33
C LEU A 401 -6.67 7.72 10.57
N GLY A 402 -5.47 7.52 10.06
CA GLY A 402 -4.74 6.25 10.17
C GLY A 402 -3.53 6.33 11.11
N LEU A 403 -3.33 5.26 11.85
CA LEU A 403 -2.12 5.00 12.63
C LEU A 403 -1.20 4.05 11.86
N GLN A 404 0.10 4.31 11.82
CA GLN A 404 1.07 3.32 11.37
C GLN A 404 1.80 2.67 12.54
N LEU A 405 1.97 1.37 12.43
CA LEU A 405 2.72 0.51 13.33
C LEU A 405 4.00 0.08 12.62
N ILE A 406 5.17 0.44 13.17
CA ILE A 406 6.48 0.10 12.62
C ILE A 406 7.16 -0.87 13.57
N ALA A 407 7.65 -2.00 13.04
CA ALA A 407 8.31 -3.06 13.82
C ALA A 407 9.73 -3.38 13.28
N GLN A 408 10.37 -4.36 13.89
CA GLN A 408 11.65 -4.92 13.43
C GLN A 408 11.45 -6.01 12.38
#